data_051d35b65c89833f86c1088aa1b59ce2
#
_entry.id   051d35b65c89833f86c1088aa1b59ce2
#
_cell.length_a   1.000
_cell.length_b   1.000
_cell.length_c   1.000
_cell.angle_alpha   90.00
_cell.angle_beta   90.00
_cell.angle_gamma   90.00
#
_symmetry.space_group_name_H-M   'P 1'
#
loop_
_entity.id
_entity.type
_entity.pdbx_description
1 polymer ?
#
loop_
_entity_poly.entity_id
_entity_poly.type
_entity_poly.pdbx_seq_one_letter_code
_entity_poly.pdbx_strand_id
1 'polypeptide(L)'
;MRGITALDGIVTEVTDDQIMDAKALVDAAGIGAEPASCATVAGIRRLVEEGVISPQQRVVGMLTGNLLKDPDIVVNYHMGELEGIESRQANPPISAPADVDEIKRIIRQ
;
A
#
# COMPACT_ATOMS: atom_id res chain seq x y z
N MET A 1 22.58 -9.61 8.97
CA MET A 1 22.27 -9.52 10.43
C MET A 1 23.19 -8.59 11.20
N ARG A 2 24.53 -8.56 11.00
CA ARG A 2 25.44 -7.70 11.78
C ARG A 2 25.08 -6.21 11.80
N GLY A 3 24.63 -5.65 10.69
CA GLY A 3 24.24 -4.22 10.63
C GLY A 3 23.00 -3.89 11.45
N ILE A 4 21.99 -4.75 11.43
CA ILE A 4 20.75 -4.56 12.20
C ILE A 4 21.06 -4.55 13.68
N THR A 5 21.83 -5.53 14.15
CA THR A 5 22.25 -5.62 15.58
C THR A 5 23.12 -4.43 15.98
N ALA A 6 24.04 -3.98 15.12
CA ALA A 6 24.93 -2.86 15.42
C ALA A 6 24.21 -1.50 15.52
N LEU A 7 23.03 -1.39 14.89
CA LEU A 7 22.19 -0.20 14.90
C LEU A 7 20.99 -0.30 15.84
N ASP A 8 20.94 -1.36 16.68
CA ASP A 8 19.80 -1.68 17.53
C ASP A 8 18.48 -1.74 16.72
N GLY A 9 18.59 -2.31 15.52
CA GLY A 9 17.50 -2.40 14.57
C GLY A 9 16.53 -3.52 14.87
N ILE A 10 15.28 -3.34 14.48
CA ILE A 10 14.19 -4.29 14.62
C ILE A 10 13.89 -4.93 13.27
N VAL A 11 13.58 -6.22 13.27
CA VAL A 11 13.05 -6.95 12.12
C VAL A 11 11.64 -7.41 12.45
N THR A 12 10.71 -7.13 11.56
CA THR A 12 9.33 -7.60 11.67
C THR A 12 8.90 -8.21 10.34
N GLU A 13 7.82 -8.96 10.35
CA GLU A 13 7.18 -9.52 9.17
C GLU A 13 5.75 -8.98 9.05
N VAL A 14 5.20 -8.98 7.87
CA VAL A 14 3.83 -8.59 7.58
C VAL A 14 3.21 -9.56 6.59
N THR A 15 1.90 -9.73 6.63
CA THR A 15 1.17 -10.59 5.68
C THR A 15 0.89 -9.85 4.37
N ASP A 16 0.58 -10.60 3.32
CA ASP A 16 0.21 -10.03 2.02
C ASP A 16 -1.04 -9.14 2.13
N ASP A 17 -2.04 -9.52 2.96
CA ASP A 17 -3.18 -8.66 3.28
C ASP A 17 -2.76 -7.30 3.82
N GLN A 18 -1.85 -7.29 4.80
CA GLN A 18 -1.35 -6.06 5.40
C GLN A 18 -0.58 -5.20 4.40
N ILE A 19 0.18 -5.84 3.51
CA ILE A 19 0.90 -5.16 2.43
C ILE A 19 -0.08 -4.52 1.45
N MET A 20 -1.10 -5.25 1.02
CA MET A 20 -2.06 -4.76 0.04
C MET A 20 -2.97 -3.67 0.60
N ASP A 21 -3.40 -3.78 1.85
CA ASP A 21 -4.13 -2.71 2.54
C ASP A 21 -3.26 -1.45 2.68
N ALA A 22 -1.98 -1.59 3.06
CA ALA A 22 -1.05 -0.47 3.13
C ALA A 22 -0.80 0.16 1.76
N LYS A 23 -0.71 -0.66 0.70
CA LYS A 23 -0.58 -0.18 -0.67
C LYS A 23 -1.78 0.67 -1.08
N ALA A 24 -3.00 0.21 -0.84
CA ALA A 24 -4.20 0.96 -1.17
C ALA A 24 -4.22 2.34 -0.46
N LEU A 25 -3.76 2.42 0.80
CA LEU A 25 -3.65 3.69 1.52
C LEU A 25 -2.56 4.61 0.94
N VAL A 26 -1.41 4.05 0.54
CA VAL A 26 -0.32 4.81 -0.12
C VAL A 26 -0.79 5.37 -1.45
N ASP A 27 -1.51 4.58 -2.24
CA ASP A 27 -2.06 4.99 -3.53
C ASP A 27 -3.15 6.07 -3.35
N ALA A 28 -4.04 5.91 -2.37
CA ALA A 28 -5.08 6.90 -2.04
C ALA A 28 -4.48 8.24 -1.58
N ALA A 29 -3.28 8.23 -0.99
CA ALA A 29 -2.54 9.43 -0.66
C ALA A 29 -1.85 10.09 -1.88
N GLY A 30 -1.97 9.51 -3.07
CA GLY A 30 -1.38 10.03 -4.31
C GLY A 30 0.12 9.80 -4.46
N ILE A 31 0.72 8.93 -3.63
CA ILE A 31 2.16 8.64 -3.66
C ILE A 31 2.47 7.58 -4.71
N GLY A 32 1.80 6.44 -4.65
CA GLY A 32 1.98 5.31 -5.56
C GLY A 32 3.30 4.55 -5.41
N ALA A 33 3.24 3.30 -4.98
CA ALA A 33 4.42 2.44 -4.83
C ALA A 33 4.09 0.98 -5.17
N GLU A 34 5.09 0.18 -5.51
CA GLU A 34 4.90 -1.27 -5.68
C GLU A 34 4.53 -1.97 -4.36
N PRO A 35 3.88 -3.14 -4.38
CA PRO A 35 3.49 -3.86 -3.16
C PRO A 35 4.66 -4.13 -2.20
N ALA A 36 5.80 -4.58 -2.71
CA ALA A 36 6.99 -4.88 -1.90
C ALA A 36 7.47 -3.65 -1.10
N SER A 37 7.37 -2.44 -1.68
CA SER A 37 7.69 -1.19 -0.98
C SER A 37 6.69 -0.86 0.11
N CYS A 38 5.42 -1.20 -0.08
CA CYS A 38 4.35 -0.96 0.88
C CYS A 38 4.44 -1.86 2.13
N ALA A 39 5.23 -2.94 2.08
CA ALA A 39 5.60 -3.71 3.26
C ALA A 39 6.25 -2.83 4.35
N THR A 40 6.98 -1.78 3.96
CA THR A 40 7.53 -0.79 4.90
C THR A 40 6.42 -0.08 5.69
N VAL A 41 5.37 0.35 5.02
CA VAL A 41 4.23 1.05 5.67
C VAL A 41 3.44 0.09 6.55
N ALA A 42 3.19 -1.14 6.07
CA ALA A 42 2.55 -2.18 6.86
C ALA A 42 3.36 -2.52 8.13
N GLY A 43 4.68 -2.63 8.01
CA GLY A 43 5.59 -2.89 9.13
C GLY A 43 5.62 -1.75 10.15
N ILE A 44 5.65 -0.49 9.71
CA ILE A 44 5.55 0.68 10.58
C ILE A 44 4.23 0.65 11.35
N ARG A 45 3.11 0.41 10.67
CA ARG A 45 1.80 0.31 11.30
C ARG A 45 1.77 -0.76 12.38
N ARG A 46 2.26 -1.95 12.07
CA ARG A 46 2.36 -3.06 13.02
C ARG A 46 3.20 -2.68 14.25
N LEU A 47 4.37 -2.08 14.06
CA LEU A 47 5.23 -1.67 15.17
C LEU A 47 4.63 -0.56 16.03
N VAL A 48 3.78 0.30 15.47
CA VAL A 48 2.98 1.28 16.23
C VAL A 48 1.90 0.56 17.05
N GLU A 49 1.18 -0.38 16.44
CA GLU A 49 0.14 -1.17 17.10
C GLU A 49 0.71 -2.02 18.26
N GLU A 50 1.93 -2.53 18.10
CA GLU A 50 2.67 -3.28 19.13
C GLU A 50 3.31 -2.37 20.21
N GLY A 51 3.22 -1.04 20.05
CA GLY A 51 3.80 -0.06 21.00
C GLY A 51 5.32 0.08 20.92
N VAL A 52 5.95 -0.50 19.90
CA VAL A 52 7.40 -0.39 19.64
C VAL A 52 7.75 1.00 19.13
N ILE A 53 6.91 1.54 18.26
CA ILE A 53 7.01 2.91 17.76
C ILE A 53 5.95 3.75 18.47
N SER A 54 6.37 4.81 19.15
CA SER A 54 5.45 5.76 19.80
C SER A 54 4.74 6.63 18.75
N PRO A 55 3.45 6.96 18.94
CA PRO A 55 2.72 7.88 18.06
C PRO A 55 3.35 9.28 17.92
N GLN A 56 4.20 9.68 18.86
CA GLN A 56 4.91 10.97 18.82
C GLN A 56 6.23 10.94 18.04
N GLN A 57 6.70 9.74 17.68
CA GLN A 57 7.92 9.59 16.89
C GLN A 57 7.65 9.93 15.42
N ARG A 58 8.63 10.58 14.80
CA ARG A 58 8.65 10.78 13.35
C ARG A 58 9.41 9.62 12.71
N VAL A 59 8.75 8.92 11.82
CA VAL A 59 9.29 7.76 11.12
C VAL A 59 9.42 8.06 9.63
N VAL A 60 10.50 7.62 9.01
CA VAL A 60 10.70 7.68 7.56
C VAL A 60 10.51 6.28 7.00
N GLY A 61 9.50 6.10 6.16
CA GLY A 61 9.29 4.89 5.37
C GLY A 61 9.91 5.04 3.98
N MET A 62 10.83 4.16 3.62
CA MET A 62 11.45 4.19 2.30
C MET A 62 10.67 3.32 1.32
N LEU A 63 10.08 3.94 0.30
CA LEU A 63 9.37 3.27 -0.78
C LEU A 63 10.31 3.20 -2.01
N THR A 64 10.79 2.01 -2.31
CA THR A 64 11.89 1.81 -3.26
C THR A 64 11.46 1.54 -4.70
N GLY A 65 10.22 1.07 -4.90
CA GLY A 65 9.71 0.71 -6.21
C GLY A 65 8.49 1.51 -6.66
N ASN A 66 8.40 1.73 -7.95
CA ASN A 66 7.33 2.53 -8.56
C ASN A 66 6.02 1.74 -8.70
N LEU A 67 4.89 2.45 -8.61
CA LEU A 67 3.53 1.95 -8.83
C LEU A 67 3.38 1.14 -10.14
N LEU A 68 4.01 1.59 -11.22
CA LEU A 68 3.85 0.98 -12.55
C LEU A 68 4.59 -0.36 -12.73
N LYS A 69 5.30 -0.85 -11.72
CA LYS A 69 5.91 -2.18 -11.77
C LYS A 69 4.89 -3.31 -11.85
N ASP A 70 3.81 -3.19 -11.07
CA ASP A 70 2.77 -4.22 -10.96
C ASP A 70 1.36 -3.59 -11.05
N PRO A 71 0.97 -3.03 -12.20
CA PRO A 71 -0.32 -2.33 -12.33
C PRO A 71 -1.52 -3.26 -12.17
N ASP A 72 -1.41 -4.51 -12.62
CA ASP A 72 -2.51 -5.47 -12.57
C ASP A 72 -2.87 -5.85 -11.13
N ILE A 73 -1.90 -5.93 -10.24
CA ILE A 73 -2.17 -6.26 -8.84
C ILE A 73 -3.01 -5.18 -8.13
N VAL A 74 -2.86 -3.92 -8.56
CA VAL A 74 -3.67 -2.80 -8.05
C VAL A 74 -5.12 -2.98 -8.46
N VAL A 75 -5.36 -3.23 -9.74
CA VAL A 75 -6.71 -3.44 -10.28
C VAL A 75 -7.34 -4.64 -9.61
N ASN A 76 -6.65 -5.78 -9.57
CA ASN A 76 -7.16 -7.04 -9.00
C ASN A 76 -7.47 -6.90 -7.52
N TYR A 77 -6.66 -6.15 -6.73
CA TYR A 77 -6.96 -5.86 -5.35
C TYR A 77 -8.29 -5.10 -5.21
N HIS A 78 -8.44 -4.01 -5.96
CA HIS A 78 -9.63 -3.18 -5.87
C HIS A 78 -10.89 -3.85 -6.45
N MET A 79 -10.73 -4.84 -7.32
CA MET A 79 -11.82 -5.67 -7.84
C MET A 79 -12.14 -6.87 -6.92
N GLY A 80 -11.31 -7.15 -5.90
CA GLY A 80 -11.47 -8.31 -5.03
C GLY A 80 -11.11 -9.63 -5.70
N GLU A 81 -10.20 -9.60 -6.69
CA GLU A 81 -9.82 -10.74 -7.52
C GLU A 81 -8.50 -11.40 -7.07
N LEU A 82 -7.89 -10.93 -5.98
CA LEU A 82 -6.68 -11.54 -5.43
C LEU A 82 -7.05 -12.71 -4.51
N GLU A 83 -6.62 -13.92 -4.89
CA GLU A 83 -6.85 -15.12 -4.08
C GLU A 83 -6.19 -15.01 -2.71
N GLY A 84 -6.96 -15.28 -1.66
CA GLY A 84 -6.48 -15.25 -0.28
C GLY A 84 -6.26 -13.87 0.31
N ILE A 85 -6.62 -12.79 -0.39
CA ILE A 85 -6.50 -11.40 0.07
C ILE A 85 -7.89 -10.81 0.34
N GLU A 86 -8.09 -10.30 1.55
CA GLU A 86 -9.27 -9.52 1.91
C GLU A 86 -9.06 -8.05 1.55
N SER A 87 -9.76 -7.57 0.51
CA SER A 87 -9.59 -6.19 -0.01
C SER A 87 -10.33 -5.16 0.85
N ARG A 88 -9.87 -4.94 2.09
CA ARG A 88 -10.53 -4.06 3.08
C ARG A 88 -10.58 -2.60 2.67
N GLN A 89 -9.65 -2.17 1.83
CA GLN A 89 -9.54 -0.81 1.32
C GLN A 89 -9.91 -0.74 -0.17
N ALA A 90 -10.79 -1.66 -0.61
CA ALA A 90 -11.20 -1.70 -2.01
C ALA A 90 -11.87 -0.39 -2.46
N ASN A 91 -11.48 0.07 -3.63
CA ASN A 91 -12.09 1.18 -4.36
C ASN A 91 -12.11 0.80 -5.84
N PRO A 92 -13.15 0.06 -6.30
CA PRO A 92 -13.17 -0.52 -7.62
C PRO A 92 -13.01 0.54 -8.71
N PRO A 93 -12.10 0.33 -9.67
CA PRO A 93 -11.91 1.24 -10.79
C PRO A 93 -13.14 1.21 -11.71
N ILE A 94 -13.49 2.35 -12.26
CA ILE A 94 -14.57 2.48 -13.23
C ILE A 94 -13.95 2.46 -14.62
N SER A 95 -14.35 1.49 -15.45
CA SER A 95 -13.97 1.45 -16.85
C SER A 95 -14.72 2.53 -17.62
N ALA A 96 -13.99 3.31 -18.41
CA ALA A 96 -14.56 4.35 -19.27
C ALA A 96 -13.96 4.28 -20.67
N PRO A 97 -14.72 4.59 -21.72
CA PRO A 97 -14.15 4.81 -23.04
C PRO A 97 -13.18 6.00 -23.03
N ALA A 98 -12.24 6.02 -23.97
CA ALA A 98 -11.30 7.13 -24.13
C ALA A 98 -12.00 8.37 -24.75
N ASP A 99 -13.04 8.85 -24.09
CA ASP A 99 -13.86 10.01 -24.47
C ASP A 99 -13.94 10.99 -23.30
N VAL A 100 -13.60 12.26 -23.58
CA VAL A 100 -13.47 13.30 -22.56
C VAL A 100 -14.81 13.62 -21.88
N ASP A 101 -15.91 13.61 -22.62
CA ASP A 101 -17.21 13.97 -22.09
C ASP A 101 -17.79 12.84 -21.22
N GLU A 102 -17.57 11.59 -21.61
CA GLU A 102 -17.89 10.43 -20.78
C GLU A 102 -17.07 10.41 -19.50
N ILE A 103 -15.76 10.66 -19.55
CA ILE A 103 -14.92 10.73 -18.37
C ILE A 103 -15.39 11.84 -17.43
N LYS A 104 -15.71 13.03 -17.95
CA LYS A 104 -16.26 14.12 -17.14
C LYS A 104 -17.59 13.77 -16.48
N ARG A 105 -18.44 13.03 -17.19
CA ARG A 105 -19.74 12.58 -16.66
C ARG A 105 -19.55 11.62 -15.48
N ILE A 106 -18.60 10.69 -15.59
CA ILE A 106 -18.29 9.72 -14.52
C ILE A 106 -17.71 10.41 -13.29
N ILE A 107 -16.77 11.35 -13.46
CA ILE A 107 -16.13 12.07 -12.35
C ILE A 107 -17.11 12.95 -11.56
N ARG A 108 -18.22 13.37 -12.17
CA ARG A 108 -19.21 14.24 -11.54
C ARG A 108 -20.32 13.49 -10.79
N GLN A 109 -20.31 12.18 -10.83
CA GLN A 109 -21.24 11.33 -10.06
C GLN A 109 -20.76 11.13 -8.63
#